data_8f260622c969ebeca1c262d369f995eb
#
_entry.id   8f260622c969ebeca1c262d369f995eb
#
_cell.length_a   1.000
_cell.length_b   1.000
_cell.length_c   1.000
_cell.angle_alpha   90.00
_cell.angle_beta   90.00
_cell.angle_gamma   90.00
#
_symmetry.space_group_name_H-M   'P 1'
#
loop_
_entity.id
_entity.type
_entity.pdbx_description
1 polymer ?
#
loop_
_entity_poly.entity_id
_entity_poly.type
_entity_poly.pdbx_seq_one_letter_code
_entity_poly.pdbx_strand_id
1 'polypeptide(L)'
;MSETLDDSHRAAAEEFTAELAALWRAQIGSSILGIYRIGSLAHGGFSRRYSDIDVAIVSENGLASDELGGAREAALHLSAPLGAKLSIFWSDRSFSVGRFPPLDRIDYLDHGLPLIERERVRPIRPSMDEVRSYLRGQPLETWGEQARRFAAVTTLGPADQKPYLRTLLYPARFLYSWMTAKMASNDTAVAFLANAAPPGIDIDVIARALRFRQDARDLDALLPDRVKLPGLLAGCLRIAERTES
;
A
#
# COMPACT_ATOMS: atom_id res chain seq x y z
N MET A 1 15.17 -22.18 -3.16
CA MET A 1 16.16 -21.09 -3.08
C MET A 1 15.55 -19.68 -3.13
N SER A 2 14.39 -19.46 -3.75
CA SER A 2 13.71 -18.13 -3.79
C SER A 2 13.13 -17.70 -2.42
N GLU A 3 12.59 -18.63 -1.67
CA GLU A 3 11.95 -18.39 -0.36
C GLU A 3 12.93 -17.81 0.67
N THR A 4 14.14 -18.35 0.75
CA THR A 4 15.17 -17.91 1.71
C THR A 4 15.72 -16.50 1.46
N LEU A 5 15.70 -16.01 0.21
CA LEU A 5 16.16 -14.65 -0.12
C LEU A 5 15.09 -13.60 0.20
N ASP A 6 13.82 -13.90 0.00
CA ASP A 6 12.73 -12.97 0.33
C ASP A 6 12.56 -12.86 1.86
N ASP A 7 12.76 -13.97 2.59
CA ASP A 7 12.75 -13.97 4.06
C ASP A 7 13.88 -13.13 4.65
N SER A 8 15.09 -13.19 4.08
CA SER A 8 16.22 -12.37 4.55
C SER A 8 15.98 -10.87 4.33
N HIS A 9 15.32 -10.50 3.23
CA HIS A 9 15.01 -9.09 2.95
C HIS A 9 13.84 -8.58 3.79
N ARG A 10 12.89 -9.45 4.10
CA ARG A 10 11.83 -9.14 5.04
C ARG A 10 12.41 -8.88 6.42
N ALA A 11 13.28 -9.75 6.91
CA ALA A 11 13.97 -9.59 8.19
C ALA A 11 14.76 -8.28 8.25
N ALA A 12 15.53 -7.94 7.20
CA ALA A 12 16.25 -6.68 7.11
C ALA A 12 15.32 -5.45 7.12
N ALA A 13 14.15 -5.52 6.48
CA ALA A 13 13.17 -4.43 6.52
C ALA A 13 12.49 -4.32 7.91
N GLU A 14 12.28 -5.44 8.58
CA GLU A 14 11.75 -5.48 9.94
C GLU A 14 12.74 -4.91 10.96
N GLU A 15 14.03 -5.25 10.85
CA GLU A 15 15.11 -4.69 11.66
C GLU A 15 15.25 -3.18 11.42
N PHE A 16 15.33 -2.76 10.15
CA PHE A 16 15.35 -1.35 9.77
C PHE A 16 14.22 -0.54 10.41
N THR A 17 12.99 -1.05 10.38
CA THR A 17 11.86 -0.33 10.98
C THR A 17 11.94 -0.27 12.51
N ALA A 18 12.50 -1.28 13.16
CA ALA A 18 12.69 -1.29 14.61
C ALA A 18 13.75 -0.28 15.05
N GLU A 19 14.90 -0.24 14.37
CA GLU A 19 15.97 0.74 14.64
C GLU A 19 15.49 2.16 14.36
N LEU A 20 14.78 2.36 13.24
CA LEU A 20 14.21 3.66 12.86
C LEU A 20 13.22 4.16 13.91
N ALA A 21 12.37 3.30 14.44
CA ALA A 21 11.43 3.66 15.50
C ALA A 21 12.14 4.13 16.77
N ALA A 22 13.25 3.48 17.15
CA ALA A 22 14.07 3.90 18.28
C ALA A 22 14.70 5.28 18.05
N LEU A 23 15.24 5.54 16.85
CA LEU A 23 15.78 6.85 16.48
C LEU A 23 14.71 7.94 16.52
N TRP A 24 13.53 7.71 15.93
CA TRP A 24 12.44 8.68 15.96
C TRP A 24 11.94 8.95 17.37
N ARG A 25 11.88 7.92 18.21
CA ARG A 25 11.54 8.11 19.63
C ARG A 25 12.53 9.02 20.33
N ALA A 26 13.82 8.89 20.03
CA ALA A 26 14.86 9.74 20.61
C ALA A 26 14.79 11.18 20.10
N GLN A 27 14.48 11.38 18.81
CA GLN A 27 14.43 12.70 18.16
C GLN A 27 13.16 13.48 18.49
N ILE A 28 11.98 12.85 18.35
CA ILE A 28 10.67 13.50 18.50
C ILE A 28 10.22 13.48 19.97
N GLY A 29 10.69 12.51 20.74
CA GLY A 29 10.52 12.49 22.19
C GLY A 29 9.16 11.98 22.67
N SER A 30 8.71 12.55 23.81
CA SER A 30 7.54 12.07 24.54
C SER A 30 6.20 12.39 23.87
N SER A 31 6.17 13.20 22.80
CA SER A 31 4.93 13.44 22.04
C SER A 31 4.46 12.21 21.28
N ILE A 32 5.35 11.26 20.95
CA ILE A 32 4.99 9.99 20.30
C ILE A 32 4.16 9.12 21.24
N LEU A 33 2.95 8.77 20.81
CA LEU A 33 2.07 7.80 21.45
C LEU A 33 2.37 6.38 20.99
N GLY A 34 2.63 6.22 19.69
CA GLY A 34 3.02 4.95 19.11
C GLY A 34 3.62 5.04 17.72
N ILE A 35 4.44 4.05 17.37
CA ILE A 35 4.99 3.82 16.04
C ILE A 35 4.67 2.38 15.65
N TYR A 36 4.15 2.19 14.46
CA TYR A 36 3.64 0.89 14.01
C TYR A 36 4.11 0.56 12.60
N ARG A 37 4.45 -0.69 12.36
CA ARG A 37 4.48 -1.22 10.99
C ARG A 37 3.05 -1.42 10.51
N ILE A 38 2.77 -0.97 9.28
CA ILE A 38 1.54 -1.22 8.55
C ILE A 38 1.88 -1.73 7.14
N GLY A 39 0.92 -1.84 6.25
CA GLY A 39 1.17 -2.28 4.87
C GLY A 39 1.64 -3.74 4.78
N SER A 40 2.36 -4.04 3.70
CA SER A 40 2.73 -5.42 3.36
C SER A 40 3.69 -6.09 4.36
N LEU A 41 4.45 -5.35 5.14
CA LEU A 41 5.26 -5.91 6.24
C LEU A 41 4.41 -6.36 7.42
N ALA A 42 3.22 -5.79 7.60
CA ALA A 42 2.31 -6.15 8.68
C ALA A 42 1.29 -7.21 8.25
N HIS A 43 0.56 -6.99 7.14
CA HIS A 43 -0.50 -7.89 6.70
C HIS A 43 -0.07 -8.98 5.70
N GLY A 44 1.23 -9.04 5.34
CA GLY A 44 1.78 -10.04 4.43
C GLY A 44 1.87 -9.59 2.97
N GLY A 45 2.50 -10.43 2.13
CA GLY A 45 2.73 -10.13 0.71
C GLY A 45 3.86 -9.10 0.46
N PHE A 46 4.79 -8.95 1.41
CA PHE A 46 5.97 -8.12 1.22
C PHE A 46 6.83 -8.67 0.07
N SER A 47 7.26 -7.79 -0.80
CA SER A 47 8.18 -8.09 -1.90
C SER A 47 9.34 -7.11 -1.87
N ARG A 48 10.56 -7.63 -1.84
CA ARG A 48 11.77 -6.81 -1.87
C ARG A 48 11.75 -5.78 -3.00
N ARG A 49 11.33 -6.19 -4.19
CA ARG A 49 11.40 -5.35 -5.40
C ARG A 49 10.26 -4.36 -5.49
N TYR A 50 9.05 -4.75 -5.06
CA TYR A 50 7.83 -4.02 -5.39
C TYR A 50 7.12 -3.39 -4.20
N SER A 51 7.45 -3.78 -2.94
CA SER A 51 6.83 -3.18 -1.76
C SER A 51 7.50 -1.87 -1.35
N ASP A 52 6.69 -0.97 -0.80
CA ASP A 52 7.13 0.09 0.07
C ASP A 52 7.29 -0.45 1.50
N ILE A 53 7.92 0.33 2.36
CA ILE A 53 7.99 0.11 3.80
C ILE A 53 7.06 1.15 4.42
N ASP A 54 5.93 0.70 4.95
CA ASP A 54 4.88 1.57 5.45
C ASP A 54 4.94 1.61 6.97
N VAL A 55 5.11 2.81 7.55
CA VAL A 55 5.16 3.04 9.00
C VAL A 55 4.17 4.12 9.38
N ALA A 56 3.42 3.87 10.45
CA ALA A 56 2.48 4.82 11.03
C ALA A 56 3.02 5.39 12.34
N ILE A 57 2.93 6.71 12.50
CA ILE A 57 3.29 7.44 13.73
C ILE A 57 2.03 8.12 14.26
N VAL A 58 1.68 7.85 15.51
CA VAL A 58 0.63 8.59 16.22
C VAL A 58 1.29 9.38 17.34
N SER A 59 1.03 10.68 17.38
CA SER A 59 1.58 11.61 18.38
C SER A 59 0.47 12.44 19.02
N GLU A 60 0.79 13.15 20.11
CA GLU A 60 -0.22 13.98 20.82
C GLU A 60 -0.86 15.03 19.91
N ASN A 61 -0.05 15.75 19.13
CA ASN A 61 -0.46 16.94 18.36
C ASN A 61 -0.18 16.81 16.85
N GLY A 62 0.14 15.59 16.35
CA GLY A 62 0.67 15.41 15.00
C GLY A 62 2.19 15.67 14.93
N LEU A 63 2.72 15.67 13.71
CA LEU A 63 4.13 15.96 13.44
C LEU A 63 4.27 17.32 12.75
N ALA A 64 5.22 18.12 13.21
CA ALA A 64 5.62 19.31 12.51
C ALA A 64 6.41 18.97 11.23
N SER A 65 6.50 19.93 10.29
CA SER A 65 7.15 19.69 8.98
C SER A 65 8.64 19.36 9.12
N ASP A 66 9.33 19.98 10.08
CA ASP A 66 10.73 19.74 10.40
C ASP A 66 10.92 18.38 11.09
N GLU A 67 10.04 17.94 11.99
CA GLU A 67 10.03 16.60 12.58
C GLU A 67 9.86 15.52 11.49
N LEU A 68 8.94 15.74 10.57
CA LEU A 68 8.73 14.83 9.44
C LEU A 68 9.93 14.81 8.48
N GLY A 69 10.55 15.97 8.24
CA GLY A 69 11.79 16.09 7.48
C GLY A 69 12.93 15.32 8.12
N GLY A 70 13.18 15.56 9.41
CA GLY A 70 14.19 14.84 10.19
C GLY A 70 13.96 13.33 10.26
N ALA A 71 12.69 12.91 10.36
CA ALA A 71 12.33 11.49 10.35
C ALA A 71 12.71 10.80 9.02
N ARG A 72 12.54 11.49 7.89
CA ARG A 72 12.95 10.98 6.56
C ARG A 72 14.46 10.95 6.39
N GLU A 73 15.15 11.98 6.83
CA GLU A 73 16.62 12.04 6.80
C GLU A 73 17.22 10.92 7.63
N ALA A 74 16.72 10.69 8.85
CA ALA A 74 17.17 9.59 9.70
C ALA A 74 17.02 8.23 9.00
N ALA A 75 15.92 8.02 8.30
CA ALA A 75 15.70 6.78 7.53
C ALA A 75 16.72 6.60 6.39
N LEU A 76 17.04 7.67 5.66
CA LEU A 76 18.03 7.62 4.59
C LEU A 76 19.46 7.41 5.11
N HIS A 77 19.79 8.00 6.26
CA HIS A 77 21.07 7.80 6.92
C HIS A 77 21.24 6.38 7.47
N LEU A 78 20.17 5.82 8.04
CA LEU A 78 20.19 4.45 8.56
C LEU A 78 20.38 3.43 7.43
N SER A 79 19.65 3.58 6.35
CA SER A 79 19.76 2.75 5.15
C SER A 79 19.21 3.47 3.94
N ALA A 80 20.06 3.99 3.06
CA ALA A 80 19.60 4.68 1.84
C ALA A 80 18.67 3.82 0.97
N PRO A 81 18.92 2.52 0.71
CA PRO A 81 18.02 1.68 -0.10
C PRO A 81 16.65 1.42 0.55
N LEU A 82 16.60 1.24 1.87
CA LEU A 82 15.34 0.99 2.59
C LEU A 82 14.61 2.30 2.89
N GLY A 83 15.35 3.35 3.27
CA GLY A 83 14.82 4.70 3.50
C GLY A 83 14.15 5.29 2.26
N ALA A 84 14.71 5.02 1.07
CA ALA A 84 14.08 5.44 -0.20
C ALA A 84 12.72 4.77 -0.48
N LYS A 85 12.40 3.67 0.20
CA LYS A 85 11.13 2.95 0.10
C LYS A 85 10.15 3.31 1.20
N LEU A 86 10.54 4.16 2.14
CA LEU A 86 9.76 4.49 3.32
C LEU A 86 8.57 5.37 2.97
N SER A 87 7.38 4.94 3.37
CA SER A 87 6.15 5.73 3.42
C SER A 87 5.79 5.99 4.88
N ILE A 88 5.71 7.27 5.27
CA ILE A 88 5.32 7.65 6.63
C ILE A 88 3.86 8.10 6.59
N PHE A 89 3.03 7.40 7.34
CA PHE A 89 1.68 7.81 7.71
C PHE A 89 1.75 8.38 9.12
N TRP A 90 1.09 9.50 9.36
CA TRP A 90 1.15 10.12 10.67
C TRP A 90 -0.15 10.83 11.01
N SER A 91 -0.46 10.90 12.29
CA SER A 91 -1.63 11.61 12.78
C SER A 91 -1.42 12.14 14.20
N ASP A 92 -2.25 13.12 14.56
CA ASP A 92 -2.49 13.48 15.95
C ASP A 92 -3.33 12.41 16.66
N ARG A 93 -3.51 12.57 17.98
CA ARG A 93 -4.31 11.68 18.83
C ARG A 93 -5.76 11.51 18.34
N SER A 94 -6.33 12.54 17.74
CA SER A 94 -7.73 12.56 17.29
C SER A 94 -7.93 12.04 15.87
N PHE A 95 -6.85 11.79 15.13
CA PHE A 95 -6.85 11.48 13.70
C PHE A 95 -7.49 12.57 12.82
N SER A 96 -7.48 13.82 13.31
CA SER A 96 -8.01 14.98 12.56
C SER A 96 -6.94 15.71 11.75
N VAL A 97 -5.67 15.60 12.15
CA VAL A 97 -4.53 16.21 11.48
C VAL A 97 -3.57 15.12 11.04
N GLY A 98 -2.99 15.28 9.85
CA GLY A 98 -1.95 14.38 9.36
C GLY A 98 -2.25 13.77 7.99
N ARG A 99 -1.53 12.70 7.68
CA ARG A 99 -1.68 11.90 6.47
C ARG A 99 -2.08 10.48 6.86
N PHE A 100 -3.39 10.26 7.03
CA PHE A 100 -3.91 8.95 7.40
C PHE A 100 -5.23 8.67 6.66
N PRO A 101 -5.18 8.35 5.34
CA PRO A 101 -6.36 8.08 4.53
C PRO A 101 -7.22 6.93 5.09
N PRO A 102 -8.49 6.80 4.70
CA PRO A 102 -9.41 5.80 5.24
C PRO A 102 -8.88 4.35 5.18
N LEU A 103 -8.29 3.94 4.06
CA LEU A 103 -7.76 2.58 3.93
C LEU A 103 -6.54 2.34 4.83
N ASP A 104 -5.67 3.34 4.99
CA ASP A 104 -4.50 3.22 5.87
C ASP A 104 -4.90 3.23 7.35
N ARG A 105 -6.00 3.93 7.72
CA ARG A 105 -6.62 3.82 9.06
C ARG A 105 -7.14 2.41 9.32
N ILE A 106 -7.77 1.77 8.33
CA ILE A 106 -8.22 0.39 8.42
C ILE A 106 -7.03 -0.56 8.57
N ASP A 107 -5.97 -0.36 7.78
CA ASP A 107 -4.77 -1.18 7.86
C ASP A 107 -4.11 -1.07 9.24
N TYR A 108 -3.99 0.14 9.77
CA TYR A 108 -3.49 0.38 11.12
C TYR A 108 -4.34 -0.33 12.20
N LEU A 109 -5.68 -0.27 12.08
CA LEU A 109 -6.60 -0.89 13.04
C LEU A 109 -6.53 -2.43 13.03
N ASP A 110 -6.45 -3.01 11.83
CA ASP A 110 -6.55 -4.46 11.62
C ASP A 110 -5.19 -5.16 11.69
N HIS A 111 -4.14 -4.51 11.24
CA HIS A 111 -2.84 -5.13 11.00
C HIS A 111 -1.65 -4.40 11.65
N GLY A 112 -1.86 -3.20 12.21
CA GLY A 112 -0.78 -2.40 12.77
C GLY A 112 0.01 -3.13 13.87
N LEU A 113 1.28 -3.46 13.59
CA LEU A 113 2.20 -4.12 14.50
C LEU A 113 3.02 -3.07 15.25
N PRO A 114 2.94 -3.01 16.59
CA PRO A 114 3.66 -2.00 17.35
C PRO A 114 5.17 -2.20 17.28
N LEU A 115 5.90 -1.13 17.01
CA LEU A 115 7.35 -1.02 17.18
C LEU A 115 7.65 -0.32 18.49
N ILE A 116 6.92 0.75 18.77
CA ILE A 116 6.89 1.46 20.05
C ILE A 116 5.43 1.75 20.35
N GLU A 117 4.97 1.45 21.55
CA GLU A 117 3.62 1.74 21.99
C GLU A 117 3.63 2.22 23.43
N ARG A 118 3.44 3.54 23.62
CA ARG A 118 3.17 4.13 24.93
C ARG A 118 1.68 4.07 25.23
N GLU A 119 0.87 4.33 24.19
CA GLU A 119 -0.57 4.28 24.24
C GLU A 119 -1.13 3.90 22.86
N ARG A 120 -2.02 2.90 22.82
CA ARG A 120 -2.72 2.53 21.59
C ARG A 120 -3.94 3.41 21.37
N VAL A 121 -3.77 4.43 20.56
CA VAL A 121 -4.90 5.28 20.14
C VAL A 121 -5.59 4.59 18.96
N ARG A 122 -6.92 4.44 19.07
CA ARG A 122 -7.72 3.81 18.03
C ARG A 122 -8.62 4.85 17.35
N PRO A 123 -8.44 5.12 16.06
CA PRO A 123 -9.37 5.96 15.31
C PRO A 123 -10.74 5.30 15.20
N ILE A 124 -11.76 6.12 14.92
CA ILE A 124 -13.04 5.58 14.47
C ILE A 124 -12.79 4.85 13.15
N ARG A 125 -13.27 3.61 13.08
CA ARG A 125 -13.15 2.82 11.84
C ARG A 125 -13.94 3.48 10.72
N PRO A 126 -13.32 3.69 9.55
CA PRO A 126 -14.03 4.18 8.39
C PRO A 126 -15.20 3.28 8.01
N SER A 127 -16.36 3.89 7.75
CA SER A 127 -17.53 3.20 7.27
C SER A 127 -17.35 2.73 5.82
N MET A 128 -18.25 1.84 5.35
CA MET A 128 -18.29 1.42 3.95
C MET A 128 -18.42 2.62 3.01
N ASP A 129 -19.29 3.58 3.36
CA ASP A 129 -19.54 4.77 2.53
C ASP A 129 -18.32 5.70 2.49
N GLU A 130 -17.61 5.85 3.61
CA GLU A 130 -16.37 6.62 3.67
C GLU A 130 -15.27 5.97 2.80
N VAL A 131 -15.14 4.64 2.85
CA VAL A 131 -14.20 3.89 2.00
C VAL A 131 -14.55 4.04 0.52
N ARG A 132 -15.81 3.89 0.16
CA ARG A 132 -16.29 4.04 -1.23
C ARG A 132 -16.08 5.46 -1.75
N SER A 133 -16.44 6.45 -0.96
CA SER A 133 -16.21 7.87 -1.29
C SER A 133 -14.73 8.16 -1.54
N TYR A 134 -13.86 7.68 -0.65
CA TYR A 134 -12.40 7.81 -0.79
C TYR A 134 -11.89 7.13 -2.08
N LEU A 135 -12.30 5.90 -2.33
CA LEU A 135 -11.87 5.14 -3.51
C LEU A 135 -12.28 5.79 -4.83
N ARG A 136 -13.44 6.44 -4.87
CA ARG A 136 -13.94 7.19 -6.04
C ARG A 136 -13.19 8.47 -6.33
N GLY A 137 -12.57 9.05 -5.33
CA GLY A 137 -11.81 10.30 -5.46
C GLY A 137 -10.42 10.09 -6.07
N GLN A 138 -9.43 10.70 -5.45
CA GLN A 138 -8.04 10.71 -5.91
C GLN A 138 -7.47 9.33 -6.29
N PRO A 139 -7.72 8.23 -5.54
CA PRO A 139 -7.20 6.91 -5.94
C PRO A 139 -7.65 6.49 -7.35
N LEU A 140 -8.93 6.62 -7.66
CA LEU A 140 -9.46 6.23 -8.96
C LEU A 140 -8.93 7.11 -10.10
N GLU A 141 -8.82 8.42 -9.88
CA GLU A 141 -8.23 9.34 -10.85
C GLU A 141 -6.77 8.96 -11.13
N THR A 142 -5.97 8.82 -10.08
CA THR A 142 -4.55 8.47 -10.20
C THR A 142 -4.34 7.16 -10.96
N TRP A 143 -5.09 6.11 -10.63
CA TRP A 143 -4.96 4.83 -11.31
C TRP A 143 -5.56 4.85 -12.72
N GLY A 144 -6.57 5.67 -12.96
CA GLY A 144 -7.11 5.94 -14.30
C GLY A 144 -6.07 6.59 -15.21
N GLU A 145 -5.34 7.57 -14.72
CA GLU A 145 -4.22 8.19 -15.43
C GLU A 145 -3.09 7.20 -15.71
N GLN A 146 -2.69 6.42 -14.69
CA GLN A 146 -1.65 5.39 -14.86
C GLN A 146 -2.07 4.34 -15.90
N ALA A 147 -3.31 3.90 -15.89
CA ALA A 147 -3.81 2.94 -16.86
C ALA A 147 -3.77 3.50 -18.31
N ARG A 148 -4.18 4.75 -18.50
CA ARG A 148 -4.09 5.41 -19.83
C ARG A 148 -2.62 5.58 -20.24
N ARG A 149 -1.77 6.03 -19.34
CA ARG A 149 -0.34 6.17 -19.57
C ARG A 149 0.27 4.85 -20.02
N PHE A 150 0.10 3.80 -19.24
CA PHE A 150 0.69 2.49 -19.53
C PHE A 150 0.09 1.80 -20.75
N ALA A 151 -1.17 2.03 -21.08
CA ALA A 151 -1.77 1.50 -22.31
C ALA A 151 -1.05 1.99 -23.58
N ALA A 152 -0.43 3.17 -23.52
CA ALA A 152 0.31 3.77 -24.63
C ALA A 152 1.81 3.43 -24.66
N VAL A 153 2.37 2.81 -23.60
CA VAL A 153 3.82 2.51 -23.53
C VAL A 153 4.18 1.33 -24.44
N THR A 154 5.30 1.41 -25.11
CA THR A 154 5.84 0.31 -25.93
C THR A 154 6.97 -0.46 -25.25
N THR A 155 7.62 0.14 -24.25
CA THR A 155 8.71 -0.45 -23.47
C THR A 155 8.58 -0.04 -22.00
N LEU A 156 9.05 -0.85 -21.06
CA LEU A 156 9.09 -0.54 -19.64
C LEU A 156 10.51 -0.23 -19.18
N GLY A 157 10.76 1.03 -18.81
CA GLY A 157 11.98 1.39 -18.10
C GLY A 157 11.99 0.85 -16.66
N PRO A 158 13.17 0.78 -16.01
CA PRO A 158 13.28 0.31 -14.62
C PRO A 158 12.37 1.07 -13.65
N ALA A 159 12.19 2.38 -13.83
CA ALA A 159 11.33 3.23 -13.02
C ALA A 159 9.83 2.94 -13.23
N ASP A 160 9.46 2.39 -14.38
CA ASP A 160 8.06 2.12 -14.73
C ASP A 160 7.58 0.75 -14.25
N GLN A 161 8.47 -0.18 -13.96
CA GLN A 161 8.12 -1.56 -13.63
C GLN A 161 7.19 -1.66 -12.41
N LYS A 162 7.52 -0.99 -11.31
CA LYS A 162 6.70 -1.01 -10.09
C LYS A 162 5.35 -0.32 -10.29
N PRO A 163 5.26 0.90 -10.85
CA PRO A 163 3.98 1.53 -11.16
C PRO A 163 3.11 0.71 -12.12
N TYR A 164 3.69 0.12 -13.16
CA TYR A 164 2.98 -0.72 -14.11
C TYR A 164 2.34 -1.94 -13.44
N LEU A 165 3.14 -2.69 -12.67
CA LEU A 165 2.65 -3.86 -11.95
C LEU A 165 1.54 -3.49 -10.94
N ARG A 166 1.71 -2.37 -10.23
CA ARG A 166 0.68 -1.85 -9.31
C ARG A 166 -0.62 -1.51 -10.06
N THR A 167 -0.52 -0.96 -11.26
CA THR A 167 -1.69 -0.62 -12.08
C THR A 167 -2.45 -1.88 -12.51
N LEU A 168 -1.76 -2.96 -12.87
CA LEU A 168 -2.37 -4.26 -13.18
C LEU A 168 -3.06 -4.91 -11.97
N LEU A 169 -2.52 -4.73 -10.76
CA LEU A 169 -3.05 -5.31 -9.53
C LEU A 169 -4.12 -4.43 -8.85
N TYR A 170 -4.20 -3.15 -9.21
CA TYR A 170 -5.12 -2.20 -8.57
C TYR A 170 -6.58 -2.64 -8.63
N PRO A 171 -7.12 -3.19 -9.75
CA PRO A 171 -8.51 -3.64 -9.82
C PRO A 171 -8.90 -4.62 -8.71
N ALA A 172 -8.01 -5.56 -8.37
CA ALA A 172 -8.29 -6.52 -7.29
C ALA A 172 -8.35 -5.83 -5.92
N ARG A 173 -7.40 -4.94 -5.63
CA ARG A 173 -7.38 -4.18 -4.38
C ARG A 173 -8.57 -3.23 -4.27
N PHE A 174 -8.91 -2.56 -5.37
CA PHE A 174 -10.06 -1.67 -5.43
C PHE A 174 -11.35 -2.42 -5.10
N LEU A 175 -11.65 -3.50 -5.83
CA LEU A 175 -12.88 -4.27 -5.64
C LEU A 175 -12.94 -4.94 -4.27
N TYR A 176 -11.82 -5.47 -3.77
CA TYR A 176 -11.77 -6.01 -2.42
C TYR A 176 -12.18 -4.96 -1.37
N SER A 177 -11.52 -3.80 -1.39
CA SER A 177 -11.83 -2.73 -0.42
C SER A 177 -13.22 -2.13 -0.64
N TRP A 178 -13.65 -1.99 -1.88
CA TRP A 178 -15.00 -1.52 -2.24
C TRP A 178 -16.11 -2.40 -1.66
N MET A 179 -15.93 -3.71 -1.73
CA MET A 179 -16.95 -4.68 -1.32
C MET A 179 -16.90 -5.03 0.16
N THR A 180 -15.76 -4.86 0.82
CA THR A 180 -15.54 -5.36 2.19
C THR A 180 -15.26 -4.27 3.23
N ALA A 181 -14.93 -3.05 2.81
CA ALA A 181 -14.35 -2.00 3.66
C ALA A 181 -13.15 -2.51 4.48
N LYS A 182 -12.29 -3.33 3.86
CA LYS A 182 -11.06 -3.87 4.46
C LYS A 182 -9.85 -3.62 3.58
N MET A 183 -8.67 -3.70 4.19
CA MET A 183 -7.40 -3.80 3.48
C MET A 183 -6.96 -5.27 3.38
N ALA A 184 -6.23 -5.59 2.31
CA ALA A 184 -5.65 -6.90 2.12
C ALA A 184 -4.33 -6.85 1.35
N SER A 185 -3.54 -7.92 1.46
CA SER A 185 -2.42 -8.16 0.56
C SER A 185 -2.91 -8.33 -0.89
N ASN A 186 -2.00 -8.18 -1.86
CA ASN A 186 -2.36 -8.45 -3.26
C ASN A 186 -2.84 -9.90 -3.44
N ASP A 187 -2.24 -10.84 -2.73
CA ASP A 187 -2.60 -12.27 -2.77
C ASP A 187 -4.05 -12.49 -2.34
N THR A 188 -4.43 -11.94 -1.18
CA THR A 188 -5.79 -12.03 -0.66
C THR A 188 -6.79 -11.33 -1.58
N ALA A 189 -6.45 -10.15 -2.09
CA ALA A 189 -7.34 -9.39 -2.98
C ALA A 189 -7.57 -10.10 -4.33
N VAL A 190 -6.50 -10.70 -4.91
CA VAL A 190 -6.61 -11.47 -6.16
C VAL A 190 -7.40 -12.76 -5.94
N ALA A 191 -7.16 -13.47 -4.84
CA ALA A 191 -7.93 -14.68 -4.50
C ALA A 191 -9.42 -14.36 -4.29
N PHE A 192 -9.74 -13.28 -3.61
CA PHE A 192 -11.11 -12.79 -3.45
C PHE A 192 -11.77 -12.51 -4.81
N LEU A 193 -11.06 -11.79 -5.70
CA LEU A 193 -11.57 -11.47 -7.02
C LEU A 193 -11.77 -12.71 -7.88
N ALA A 194 -10.86 -13.70 -7.82
CA ALA A 194 -10.99 -14.96 -8.53
C ALA A 194 -12.23 -15.76 -8.07
N ASN A 195 -12.52 -15.76 -6.78
CA ASN A 195 -13.70 -16.43 -6.23
C ASN A 195 -15.02 -15.70 -6.57
N ALA A 196 -15.01 -14.36 -6.58
CA ALA A 196 -16.17 -13.55 -6.89
C ALA A 196 -16.50 -13.56 -8.40
N ALA A 197 -15.48 -13.78 -9.24
CA ALA A 197 -15.55 -13.83 -10.71
C ALA A 197 -16.47 -12.77 -11.33
N PRO A 198 -16.32 -11.47 -11.01
CA PRO A 198 -17.24 -10.45 -11.45
C PRO A 198 -17.17 -10.28 -12.98
N PRO A 199 -18.31 -10.18 -13.69
CA PRO A 199 -18.32 -10.05 -15.13
C PRO A 199 -17.62 -8.77 -15.60
N GLY A 200 -16.82 -8.89 -16.66
CA GLY A 200 -16.11 -7.76 -17.29
C GLY A 200 -14.77 -7.41 -16.67
N ILE A 201 -14.25 -8.24 -15.77
CA ILE A 201 -12.87 -8.18 -15.26
C ILE A 201 -12.07 -9.35 -15.81
N ASP A 202 -10.94 -9.07 -16.46
CA ASP A 202 -9.99 -10.09 -16.93
C ASP A 202 -9.11 -10.54 -15.74
N ILE A 203 -9.59 -11.55 -15.01
CA ILE A 203 -8.95 -12.08 -13.81
C ILE A 203 -7.59 -12.73 -14.15
N ASP A 204 -7.46 -13.33 -15.34
CA ASP A 204 -6.23 -14.00 -15.76
C ASP A 204 -5.05 -13.03 -15.89
N VAL A 205 -5.31 -11.82 -16.37
CA VAL A 205 -4.31 -10.74 -16.41
C VAL A 205 -3.84 -10.38 -15.02
N ILE A 206 -4.77 -10.20 -14.09
CA ILE A 206 -4.47 -9.82 -12.70
C ILE A 206 -3.73 -10.94 -11.98
N ALA A 207 -4.17 -12.18 -12.13
CA ALA A 207 -3.50 -13.35 -11.56
C ALA A 207 -2.09 -13.55 -12.12
N ARG A 208 -1.90 -13.29 -13.43
CA ARG A 208 -0.58 -13.32 -14.05
C ARG A 208 0.32 -12.22 -13.48
N ALA A 209 -0.17 -11.01 -13.33
CA ALA A 209 0.57 -9.91 -12.71
C ALA A 209 1.00 -10.26 -11.27
N LEU A 210 0.14 -10.93 -10.49
CA LEU A 210 0.50 -11.39 -9.15
C LEU A 210 1.66 -12.39 -9.18
N ARG A 211 1.62 -13.40 -10.07
CA ARG A 211 2.73 -14.37 -10.22
C ARG A 211 4.04 -13.68 -10.57
N PHE A 212 4.02 -12.70 -11.48
CA PHE A 212 5.22 -11.93 -11.83
C PHE A 212 5.76 -11.13 -10.64
N ARG A 213 4.88 -10.63 -9.78
CA ARG A 213 5.28 -9.96 -8.54
C ARG A 213 5.97 -10.93 -7.58
N GLN A 214 5.43 -12.13 -7.41
CA GLN A 214 5.96 -13.16 -6.50
C GLN A 214 7.30 -13.73 -7.00
N ASP A 215 7.38 -14.05 -8.28
CA ASP A 215 8.55 -14.69 -8.89
C ASP A 215 9.65 -13.68 -9.29
N ALA A 216 9.41 -12.38 -9.10
CA ALA A 216 10.30 -11.29 -9.53
C ALA A 216 10.76 -11.39 -11.00
N ARG A 217 9.89 -11.91 -11.87
CA ARG A 217 10.17 -12.09 -13.31
C ARG A 217 10.31 -10.76 -14.03
N ASP A 218 10.84 -10.84 -15.24
CA ASP A 218 10.89 -9.71 -16.15
C ASP A 218 9.49 -9.29 -16.57
N LEU A 219 9.13 -8.03 -16.30
CA LEU A 219 7.80 -7.49 -16.58
C LEU A 219 7.54 -7.23 -18.08
N ASP A 220 8.55 -7.30 -18.92
CA ASP A 220 8.38 -7.13 -20.38
C ASP A 220 7.41 -8.19 -20.95
N ALA A 221 7.38 -9.38 -20.35
CA ALA A 221 6.43 -10.43 -20.70
C ALA A 221 4.97 -10.08 -20.36
N LEU A 222 4.72 -9.09 -19.47
CA LEU A 222 3.38 -8.56 -19.18
C LEU A 222 3.01 -7.35 -20.07
N LEU A 223 3.96 -6.80 -20.82
CA LEU A 223 3.73 -5.61 -21.63
C LEU A 223 2.57 -5.75 -22.64
N PRO A 224 2.31 -6.93 -23.25
CA PRO A 224 1.14 -7.12 -24.11
C PRO A 224 -0.20 -6.87 -23.39
N ASP A 225 -0.27 -7.07 -22.08
CA ASP A 225 -1.51 -6.86 -21.31
C ASP A 225 -1.85 -5.39 -21.07
N ARG A 226 -0.95 -4.47 -21.36
CA ARG A 226 -1.17 -3.02 -21.15
C ARG A 226 -2.43 -2.49 -21.82
N VAL A 227 -2.78 -3.03 -22.99
CA VAL A 227 -3.97 -2.61 -23.74
C VAL A 227 -5.28 -2.93 -23.01
N LYS A 228 -5.24 -3.85 -22.04
CA LYS A 228 -6.40 -4.24 -21.23
C LYS A 228 -6.62 -3.31 -20.01
N LEU A 229 -5.63 -2.52 -19.62
CA LEU A 229 -5.69 -1.67 -18.41
C LEU A 229 -6.91 -0.74 -18.35
N PRO A 230 -7.24 0.03 -19.42
CA PRO A 230 -8.43 0.88 -19.38
C PRO A 230 -9.71 0.08 -19.21
N GLY A 231 -9.80 -1.11 -19.84
CA GLY A 231 -10.96 -2.01 -19.74
C GLY A 231 -11.13 -2.59 -18.33
N LEU A 232 -10.04 -2.95 -17.66
CA LEU A 232 -10.06 -3.42 -16.27
C LEU A 232 -10.61 -2.35 -15.32
N LEU A 233 -10.14 -1.11 -15.44
CA LEU A 233 -10.64 -0.01 -14.60
C LEU A 233 -12.09 0.35 -14.91
N ALA A 234 -12.48 0.38 -16.17
CA ALA A 234 -13.88 0.58 -16.56
C ALA A 234 -14.77 -0.55 -15.99
N GLY A 235 -14.27 -1.78 -15.94
CA GLY A 235 -14.93 -2.91 -15.29
C GLY A 235 -15.16 -2.67 -13.79
N CYS A 236 -14.16 -2.18 -13.09
CA CYS A 236 -14.27 -1.83 -11.66
C CYS A 236 -15.36 -0.78 -11.43
N LEU A 237 -15.39 0.28 -12.25
CA LEU A 237 -16.39 1.33 -12.15
C LEU A 237 -17.82 0.80 -12.35
N ARG A 238 -18.05 0.00 -13.40
CA ARG A 238 -19.36 -0.62 -13.64
C ARG A 238 -19.84 -1.49 -12.48
N ILE A 239 -18.92 -2.22 -11.83
CA ILE A 239 -19.24 -3.04 -10.64
C ILE A 239 -19.58 -2.14 -9.47
N ALA A 240 -18.79 -1.10 -9.22
CA ALA A 240 -19.04 -0.13 -8.18
C ALA A 240 -20.41 0.53 -8.30
N GLU A 241 -20.79 0.98 -9.52
CA GLU A 241 -22.09 1.59 -9.80
C GLU A 241 -23.27 0.64 -9.52
N ARG A 242 -23.15 -0.65 -9.89
CA ARG A 242 -24.20 -1.66 -9.67
C ARG A 242 -24.41 -2.03 -8.21
N THR A 243 -23.40 -1.91 -7.37
CA THR A 243 -23.49 -2.28 -5.95
C THR A 243 -24.07 -1.17 -5.09
N GLU A 244 -24.34 0.00 -5.65
CA GLU A 244 -24.97 1.13 -4.96
C GLU A 244 -26.45 1.32 -5.36
N SER A 245 -26.88 0.62 -6.42
CA SER A 245 -28.29 0.59 -6.86
C SER A 245 -29.07 -0.45 -6.07
#